data_5bab6a4104149e62b961d07795b01472
#
_entry.id   5bab6a4104149e62b961d07795b01472
#
_cell.length_a   1.000
_cell.length_b   1.000
_cell.length_c   1.000
_cell.angle_alpha   90.00
_cell.angle_beta   90.00
_cell.angle_gamma   90.00
#
_symmetry.space_group_name_H-M   'P 1'
#
loop_
_entity.id
_entity.type
_entity.pdbx_description
1 polymer ?
#
loop_
_entity_poly.entity_id
_entity_poly.type
_entity_poly.pdbx_seq_one_letter_code
_entity_poly.pdbx_strand_id
1 'polypeptide(L)'
;MWLDISEECANDRDGLKHHERCASGVEQMLESDPILVLVGFALLMAGGEGVVQGAVQIAYRLRVPPLLVGFTIVAIGTSLPELAVALEAIRTDADEIAIGGVLGSNVANVMLVLGTAAMLGSGDESGAGIRRDAIAVIFATVLLTCFVYLGSIPLEGGALMLILLVSYYGYAYASSRGKGDQEEPEESWLPDNIFLALISTIIGGTMIWKGAIFLLDGATGLAETYDIDESIVGLSMVALGTSLPELAVTLIAAMRNQGGVAVGNVLGSNVMNILGILGTASVIGNGIEIASEFAGRDIWVVILTSGLVAAMLLDDREIGPRVGATMVTGYLAYMAFLYLG
;
A
#
# COMPACT_ATOMS: atom_id res chain seq x y z
N MET A 1 -36.09 2.83 11.61
CA MET A 1 -35.00 2.07 12.25
C MET A 1 -34.21 2.88 13.30
N TRP A 2 -33.73 4.10 13.01
CA TRP A 2 -33.03 4.94 13.99
C TRP A 2 -33.94 5.43 15.15
N LEU A 3 -35.21 5.70 14.89
CA LEU A 3 -36.22 6.13 15.88
C LEU A 3 -36.68 4.98 16.76
N ASP A 4 -36.74 3.75 16.28
CA ASP A 4 -37.19 2.59 17.04
C ASP A 4 -36.19 2.17 18.14
N ILE A 5 -34.89 2.19 17.84
CA ILE A 5 -33.84 1.82 18.81
C ILE A 5 -33.73 2.86 19.94
N SER A 6 -33.93 4.15 19.62
CA SER A 6 -33.86 5.21 20.62
C SER A 6 -35.09 5.23 21.57
N GLU A 7 -36.27 4.79 21.11
CA GLU A 7 -37.48 4.69 21.96
C GLU A 7 -37.49 3.42 22.82
N GLU A 8 -36.97 2.28 22.31
CA GLU A 8 -36.82 1.06 23.07
C GLU A 8 -35.78 1.20 24.20
N CYS A 9 -34.66 1.89 23.95
CA CYS A 9 -33.65 2.18 24.96
C CYS A 9 -34.10 3.15 26.07
N ALA A 10 -35.11 3.97 25.83
CA ALA A 10 -35.56 4.97 26.81
C ALA A 10 -36.59 4.46 27.84
N ASN A 11 -37.19 3.27 27.64
CA ASN A 11 -38.39 2.88 28.37
C ASN A 11 -38.28 1.61 29.24
N ASP A 12 -37.13 0.95 29.33
CA ASP A 12 -36.98 -0.29 30.11
C ASP A 12 -36.23 -0.05 31.45
N ARG A 13 -36.82 -0.47 32.56
CA ARG A 13 -36.40 -0.19 33.96
C ARG A 13 -35.45 -1.25 34.56
N ASP A 14 -35.08 -2.29 33.81
CA ASP A 14 -34.17 -3.34 34.28
C ASP A 14 -32.72 -3.06 33.82
N GLY A 15 -31.98 -2.32 34.61
CA GLY A 15 -30.69 -1.69 34.26
C GLY A 15 -29.54 -2.62 33.81
N LEU A 16 -29.54 -3.92 34.10
CA LEU A 16 -28.48 -4.85 33.69
C LEU A 16 -28.74 -5.45 32.29
N LYS A 17 -29.97 -5.84 32.02
CA LYS A 17 -30.38 -6.35 30.70
C LYS A 17 -30.46 -5.24 29.64
N HIS A 18 -30.61 -4.01 30.09
CA HIS A 18 -30.61 -2.82 29.27
C HIS A 18 -29.20 -2.50 28.72
N HIS A 19 -28.19 -2.57 29.59
CA HIS A 19 -26.80 -2.36 29.15
C HIS A 19 -26.33 -3.42 28.12
N GLU A 20 -26.73 -4.68 28.31
CA GLU A 20 -26.39 -5.75 27.37
C GLU A 20 -27.11 -5.60 26.02
N ARG A 21 -28.38 -5.21 26.02
CA ARG A 21 -29.15 -4.97 24.77
C ARG A 21 -28.73 -3.71 24.04
N CYS A 22 -28.42 -2.62 24.74
CA CYS A 22 -27.89 -1.42 24.11
C CYS A 22 -26.47 -1.65 23.58
N ALA A 23 -25.64 -2.43 24.29
CA ALA A 23 -24.32 -2.81 23.81
C ALA A 23 -24.42 -3.70 22.55
N SER A 24 -25.33 -4.70 22.55
CA SER A 24 -25.56 -5.55 21.37
C SER A 24 -26.15 -4.79 20.17
N GLY A 25 -27.03 -3.82 20.41
CA GLY A 25 -27.60 -2.98 19.36
C GLY A 25 -26.58 -2.00 18.77
N VAL A 26 -25.68 -1.47 19.59
CA VAL A 26 -24.56 -0.63 19.13
C VAL A 26 -23.52 -1.48 18.40
N GLU A 27 -23.21 -2.70 18.88
CA GLU A 27 -22.34 -3.64 18.17
C GLU A 27 -22.93 -4.03 16.81
N GLN A 28 -24.20 -4.43 16.74
CA GLN A 28 -24.88 -4.74 15.47
C GLN A 28 -24.94 -3.54 14.51
N MET A 29 -25.06 -2.32 15.04
CA MET A 29 -25.06 -1.12 14.23
C MET A 29 -23.65 -0.79 13.71
N LEU A 30 -22.61 -1.00 14.53
CA LEU A 30 -21.21 -0.83 14.14
C LEU A 30 -20.74 -1.92 13.14
N GLU A 31 -21.38 -3.08 13.14
CA GLU A 31 -21.14 -4.18 12.21
C GLU A 31 -21.98 -4.07 10.92
N SER A 32 -22.81 -3.02 10.76
CA SER A 32 -23.52 -2.83 9.51
C SER A 32 -22.60 -2.38 8.39
N ASP A 33 -22.70 -3.01 7.22
CA ASP A 33 -21.82 -2.81 6.07
C ASP A 33 -21.62 -1.34 5.68
N PRO A 34 -22.65 -0.48 5.61
CA PRO A 34 -22.44 0.93 5.29
C PRO A 34 -21.63 1.68 6.36
N ILE A 35 -21.75 1.30 7.64
CA ILE A 35 -20.98 1.92 8.73
C ILE A 35 -19.55 1.46 8.69
N LEU A 36 -19.29 0.17 8.43
CA LEU A 36 -17.94 -0.34 8.24
C LEU A 36 -17.23 0.40 7.10
N VAL A 37 -17.89 0.61 5.97
CA VAL A 37 -17.35 1.40 4.85
C VAL A 37 -17.00 2.82 5.29
N LEU A 38 -17.89 3.52 5.99
CA LEU A 38 -17.67 4.91 6.44
C LEU A 38 -16.55 5.00 7.49
N VAL A 39 -16.53 4.09 8.46
CA VAL A 39 -15.49 4.03 9.50
C VAL A 39 -14.15 3.65 8.88
N GLY A 40 -14.15 2.67 7.97
CA GLY A 40 -12.96 2.27 7.22
C GLY A 40 -12.36 3.44 6.45
N PHE A 41 -13.18 4.17 5.70
CA PHE A 41 -12.73 5.36 4.98
C PHE A 41 -12.19 6.46 5.91
N ALA A 42 -12.88 6.74 7.02
CA ALA A 42 -12.42 7.72 8.00
C ALA A 42 -11.07 7.34 8.62
N LEU A 43 -10.87 6.06 8.94
CA LEU A 43 -9.60 5.54 9.46
C LEU A 43 -8.48 5.62 8.43
N LEU A 44 -8.75 5.31 7.15
CA LEU A 44 -7.79 5.46 6.07
C LEU A 44 -7.32 6.91 5.92
N MET A 45 -8.26 7.86 5.92
CA MET A 45 -7.95 9.29 5.77
C MET A 45 -7.18 9.84 6.98
N ALA A 46 -7.66 9.57 8.20
CA ALA A 46 -7.01 10.05 9.42
C ALA A 46 -5.65 9.36 9.65
N GLY A 47 -5.56 8.05 9.35
CA GLY A 47 -4.32 7.30 9.44
C GLY A 47 -3.30 7.78 8.41
N GLY A 48 -3.73 8.01 7.16
CA GLY A 48 -2.89 8.58 6.10
C GLY A 48 -2.30 9.93 6.48
N GLU A 49 -3.11 10.83 7.05
CA GLU A 49 -2.64 12.10 7.58
C GLU A 49 -1.55 11.91 8.66
N GLY A 50 -1.79 11.01 9.62
CA GLY A 50 -0.83 10.71 10.69
C GLY A 50 0.50 10.15 10.16
N VAL A 51 0.45 9.29 9.14
CA VAL A 51 1.66 8.72 8.49
C VAL A 51 2.41 9.80 7.73
N VAL A 52 1.73 10.61 6.91
CA VAL A 52 2.38 11.66 6.11
C VAL A 52 3.05 12.70 7.00
N GLN A 53 2.35 13.20 8.03
CA GLN A 53 2.91 14.15 8.97
C GLN A 53 4.10 13.58 9.75
N GLY A 54 3.96 12.32 10.20
CA GLY A 54 5.06 11.60 10.85
C GLY A 54 6.27 11.44 9.93
N ALA A 55 6.06 11.04 8.67
CA ALA A 55 7.11 10.86 7.68
C ALA A 55 7.88 12.17 7.38
N VAL A 56 7.15 13.26 7.16
CA VAL A 56 7.76 14.58 6.91
C VAL A 56 8.60 15.03 8.10
N GLN A 57 8.07 14.86 9.31
CA GLN A 57 8.80 15.24 10.53
C GLN A 57 10.04 14.36 10.79
N ILE A 58 9.96 13.05 10.49
CA ILE A 58 11.12 12.14 10.55
C ILE A 58 12.17 12.58 9.52
N ALA A 59 11.76 12.89 8.28
CA ALA A 59 12.66 13.35 7.23
C ALA A 59 13.42 14.61 7.66
N TYR A 60 12.70 15.61 8.18
CA TYR A 60 13.27 16.83 8.72
C TYR A 60 14.31 16.56 9.82
N ARG A 61 13.95 15.76 10.82
CA ARG A 61 14.83 15.43 11.95
C ARG A 61 16.07 14.63 11.56
N LEU A 62 15.94 13.70 10.63
CA LEU A 62 17.05 12.91 10.13
C LEU A 62 17.88 13.65 9.07
N ARG A 63 17.45 14.84 8.65
CA ARG A 63 18.06 15.64 7.58
C ARG A 63 18.19 14.85 6.27
N VAL A 64 17.13 14.14 5.93
CA VAL A 64 17.01 13.36 4.68
C VAL A 64 15.82 13.89 3.89
N PRO A 65 15.80 13.74 2.55
CA PRO A 65 14.64 14.09 1.74
C PRO A 65 13.39 13.28 2.15
N PRO A 66 12.17 13.86 2.11
CA PRO A 66 10.92 13.15 2.37
C PRO A 66 10.73 11.90 1.48
N LEU A 67 11.22 11.94 0.25
CA LEU A 67 11.31 10.80 -0.66
C LEU A 67 11.91 9.55 0.00
N LEU A 68 13.02 9.69 0.72
CA LEU A 68 13.67 8.54 1.37
C LEU A 68 12.81 7.94 2.48
N VAL A 69 12.12 8.76 3.25
CA VAL A 69 11.23 8.28 4.32
C VAL A 69 10.00 7.60 3.72
N GLY A 70 9.43 8.17 2.65
CA GLY A 70 8.39 7.53 1.85
C GLY A 70 8.84 6.17 1.32
N PHE A 71 10.01 6.11 0.68
CA PHE A 71 10.58 4.90 0.11
C PHE A 71 10.93 3.81 1.13
N THR A 72 11.18 4.16 2.39
CA THR A 72 11.60 3.21 3.43
C THR A 72 10.50 2.99 4.47
N ILE A 73 10.39 3.88 5.44
CA ILE A 73 9.54 3.71 6.64
C ILE A 73 8.07 3.59 6.25
N VAL A 74 7.62 4.46 5.34
CA VAL A 74 6.21 4.46 4.92
C VAL A 74 5.91 3.22 4.09
N ALA A 75 6.73 2.93 3.07
CA ALA A 75 6.55 1.77 2.21
C ALA A 75 6.59 0.45 2.99
N ILE A 76 7.50 0.28 3.96
CA ILE A 76 7.50 -0.90 4.84
C ILE A 76 6.17 -0.99 5.60
N GLY A 77 5.71 0.13 6.17
CA GLY A 77 4.49 0.15 6.98
C GLY A 77 3.23 -0.17 6.18
N THR A 78 3.11 0.37 4.96
CA THR A 78 1.94 0.13 4.10
C THR A 78 1.94 -1.27 3.49
N SER A 79 3.11 -1.86 3.22
CA SER A 79 3.23 -3.22 2.66
C SER A 79 3.21 -4.35 3.73
N LEU A 80 2.94 -4.05 5.01
CA LEU A 80 2.77 -5.09 6.04
C LEU A 80 1.57 -6.01 5.80
N PRO A 81 0.39 -5.52 5.35
CA PRO A 81 -0.72 -6.39 5.00
C PRO A 81 -0.38 -7.38 3.89
N GLU A 82 0.30 -6.93 2.83
CA GLU A 82 0.77 -7.79 1.75
C GLU A 82 1.71 -8.87 2.26
N LEU A 83 2.64 -8.50 3.14
CA LEU A 83 3.55 -9.46 3.78
C LEU A 83 2.77 -10.51 4.58
N ALA A 84 1.76 -10.08 5.35
CA ALA A 84 0.94 -10.99 6.15
C ALA A 84 0.18 -11.99 5.26
N VAL A 85 -0.42 -11.53 4.16
CA VAL A 85 -1.12 -12.37 3.17
C VAL A 85 -0.15 -13.35 2.51
N ALA A 86 1.03 -12.87 2.07
CA ALA A 86 2.03 -13.73 1.45
C ALA A 86 2.54 -14.83 2.41
N LEU A 87 2.78 -14.49 3.69
CA LEU A 87 3.22 -15.48 4.68
C LEU A 87 2.14 -16.50 5.01
N GLU A 88 0.87 -16.11 5.05
CA GLU A 88 -0.23 -17.05 5.25
C GLU A 88 -0.41 -17.96 4.03
N ALA A 89 -0.26 -17.42 2.81
CA ALA A 89 -0.26 -18.21 1.59
C ALA A 89 0.84 -19.28 1.59
N ILE A 90 2.07 -18.94 1.98
CA ILE A 90 3.17 -19.92 2.12
C ILE A 90 2.86 -20.98 3.17
N ARG A 91 2.25 -20.61 4.31
CA ARG A 91 1.88 -21.57 5.37
C ARG A 91 0.80 -22.57 4.95
N THR A 92 0.01 -22.21 3.93
CA THR A 92 -1.09 -23.03 3.38
C THR A 92 -0.73 -23.69 2.05
N ASP A 93 0.56 -23.71 1.70
CA ASP A 93 1.07 -24.24 0.42
C ASP A 93 0.40 -23.63 -0.82
N ALA A 94 0.09 -22.31 -0.75
CA ALA A 94 -0.56 -21.54 -1.80
C ALA A 94 0.40 -20.49 -2.40
N ASP A 95 1.58 -20.92 -2.84
CA ASP A 95 2.66 -20.07 -3.35
C ASP A 95 2.20 -19.11 -4.45
N GLU A 96 1.25 -19.55 -5.29
CA GLU A 96 0.68 -18.77 -6.38
C GLU A 96 -0.04 -17.51 -5.86
N ILE A 97 -0.67 -17.56 -4.69
CA ILE A 97 -1.32 -16.41 -4.07
C ILE A 97 -0.26 -15.38 -3.62
N ALA A 98 0.85 -15.85 -3.04
CA ALA A 98 1.94 -14.96 -2.64
C ALA A 98 2.59 -14.27 -3.85
N ILE A 99 2.90 -15.02 -4.90
CA ILE A 99 3.49 -14.50 -6.15
C ILE A 99 2.52 -13.55 -6.86
N GLY A 100 1.29 -14.01 -7.10
CA GLY A 100 0.25 -13.23 -7.78
C GLY A 100 -0.09 -11.93 -7.03
N GLY A 101 -0.17 -12.00 -5.69
CA GLY A 101 -0.39 -10.84 -4.84
C GLY A 101 0.71 -9.79 -5.01
N VAL A 102 1.97 -10.17 -4.99
CA VAL A 102 3.11 -9.26 -5.19
C VAL A 102 3.14 -8.67 -6.60
N LEU A 103 2.92 -9.49 -7.64
CA LEU A 103 2.87 -9.00 -9.02
C LEU A 103 1.71 -7.99 -9.19
N GLY A 104 0.52 -8.33 -8.69
CA GLY A 104 -0.68 -7.49 -8.75
C GLY A 104 -0.51 -6.17 -8.00
N SER A 105 0.01 -6.20 -6.77
CA SER A 105 0.29 -4.99 -5.97
C SER A 105 1.30 -4.08 -6.65
N ASN A 106 2.35 -4.63 -7.29
CA ASN A 106 3.31 -3.81 -8.02
C ASN A 106 2.67 -3.09 -9.22
N VAL A 107 1.78 -3.75 -9.96
CA VAL A 107 1.03 -3.12 -11.05
C VAL A 107 0.07 -2.06 -10.50
N ALA A 108 -0.66 -2.38 -9.43
CA ALA A 108 -1.58 -1.44 -8.78
C ALA A 108 -0.84 -0.20 -8.26
N ASN A 109 0.28 -0.36 -7.59
CA ASN A 109 1.10 0.73 -7.05
C ASN A 109 1.55 1.68 -8.17
N VAL A 110 2.02 1.15 -9.28
CA VAL A 110 2.45 1.98 -10.42
C VAL A 110 1.26 2.61 -11.12
N MET A 111 0.27 1.84 -11.53
CA MET A 111 -0.77 2.33 -12.42
C MET A 111 -1.91 3.04 -11.69
N LEU A 112 -2.38 2.49 -10.58
CA LEU A 112 -3.48 3.06 -9.82
C LEU A 112 -2.99 4.11 -8.82
N VAL A 113 -2.05 3.75 -7.94
CA VAL A 113 -1.64 4.59 -6.82
C VAL A 113 -0.83 5.80 -7.32
N LEU A 114 0.25 5.59 -8.06
CA LEU A 114 1.05 6.67 -8.63
C LEU A 114 0.25 7.46 -9.68
N GLY A 115 -0.57 6.77 -10.49
CA GLY A 115 -1.45 7.42 -11.45
C GLY A 115 -2.41 8.40 -10.79
N THR A 116 -3.02 8.03 -9.65
CA THR A 116 -3.91 8.91 -8.87
C THR A 116 -3.14 10.09 -8.27
N ALA A 117 -1.95 9.87 -7.70
CA ALA A 117 -1.10 10.95 -7.20
C ALA A 117 -0.71 11.94 -8.30
N ALA A 118 -0.37 11.45 -9.49
CA ALA A 118 -0.04 12.27 -10.64
C ALA A 118 -1.24 13.10 -11.14
N MET A 119 -2.47 12.56 -11.06
CA MET A 119 -3.69 13.32 -11.36
C MET A 119 -3.88 14.52 -10.41
N LEU A 120 -3.36 14.42 -9.19
CA LEU A 120 -3.37 15.50 -8.18
C LEU A 120 -2.15 16.43 -8.27
N GLY A 121 -1.26 16.23 -9.23
CA GLY A 121 -0.07 17.07 -9.44
C GLY A 121 1.17 16.67 -8.64
N SER A 122 1.18 15.48 -8.00
CA SER A 122 2.32 14.98 -7.22
C SER A 122 3.23 14.00 -7.98
N GLY A 123 3.11 13.92 -9.30
CA GLY A 123 3.97 13.08 -10.15
C GLY A 123 5.22 13.78 -10.68
N ASP A 124 5.52 15.01 -10.25
CA ASP A 124 6.46 15.99 -10.83
C ASP A 124 7.80 15.99 -10.08
N GLU A 125 7.98 15.00 -9.23
CA GLU A 125 9.21 14.84 -8.47
C GLU A 125 10.38 14.45 -9.38
N SER A 126 11.52 15.09 -9.19
CA SER A 126 12.72 14.86 -10.00
C SER A 126 13.99 14.87 -9.15
N GLY A 127 15.08 14.45 -9.71
CA GLY A 127 16.39 14.56 -9.10
C GLY A 127 17.08 13.22 -8.81
N ALA A 128 18.29 13.31 -8.23
CA ALA A 128 19.19 12.16 -8.06
C ALA A 128 18.61 11.05 -7.15
N GLY A 129 17.77 11.40 -6.17
CA GLY A 129 17.10 10.44 -5.29
C GLY A 129 16.11 9.58 -6.06
N ILE A 130 15.23 10.21 -6.82
CA ILE A 130 14.24 9.53 -7.64
C ILE A 130 14.87 8.64 -8.70
N ARG A 131 15.90 9.14 -9.39
CA ARG A 131 16.63 8.32 -10.38
C ARG A 131 17.25 7.08 -9.74
N ARG A 132 17.85 7.23 -8.55
CA ARG A 132 18.40 6.11 -7.78
C ARG A 132 17.31 5.09 -7.46
N ASP A 133 16.16 5.55 -6.97
CA ASP A 133 15.06 4.69 -6.52
C ASP A 133 14.35 4.03 -7.72
N ALA A 134 14.20 4.72 -8.84
CA ALA A 134 13.74 4.15 -10.11
C ALA A 134 14.67 3.04 -10.62
N ILE A 135 15.99 3.22 -10.52
CA ILE A 135 16.96 2.16 -10.86
C ILE A 135 16.79 0.93 -9.93
N ALA A 136 16.51 1.15 -8.65
CA ALA A 136 16.27 0.04 -7.72
C ALA A 136 15.00 -0.75 -8.08
N VAL A 137 13.92 -0.08 -8.50
CA VAL A 137 12.71 -0.74 -9.01
C VAL A 137 13.01 -1.58 -10.26
N ILE A 138 13.76 -1.02 -11.23
CA ILE A 138 14.17 -1.77 -12.43
C ILE A 138 14.98 -3.00 -12.03
N PHE A 139 15.97 -2.83 -11.16
CA PHE A 139 16.83 -3.93 -10.71
C PHE A 139 16.02 -5.03 -10.01
N ALA A 140 15.13 -4.67 -9.09
CA ALA A 140 14.24 -5.61 -8.41
C ALA A 140 13.32 -6.34 -9.41
N THR A 141 12.75 -5.63 -10.38
CA THR A 141 11.89 -6.21 -11.43
C THR A 141 12.68 -7.18 -12.33
N VAL A 142 13.90 -6.84 -12.71
CA VAL A 142 14.76 -7.74 -13.50
C VAL A 142 15.12 -9.00 -12.71
N LEU A 143 15.46 -8.86 -11.43
CA LEU A 143 15.77 -10.00 -10.56
C LEU A 143 14.54 -10.92 -10.40
N LEU A 144 13.37 -10.34 -10.15
CA LEU A 144 12.11 -11.09 -10.11
C LEU A 144 11.85 -11.82 -11.43
N THR A 145 12.03 -11.14 -12.55
CA THR A 145 11.89 -11.73 -13.89
C THR A 145 12.78 -12.95 -14.06
N CYS A 146 14.04 -12.88 -13.61
CA CYS A 146 14.95 -14.04 -13.64
C CYS A 146 14.38 -15.21 -12.85
N PHE A 147 13.89 -15.01 -11.65
CA PHE A 147 13.29 -16.07 -10.83
C PHE A 147 11.99 -16.63 -11.43
N VAL A 148 11.15 -15.78 -12.02
CA VAL A 148 9.93 -16.23 -12.73
C VAL A 148 10.29 -17.18 -13.88
N TYR A 149 11.31 -16.87 -14.66
CA TYR A 149 11.76 -17.77 -15.75
C TYR A 149 12.53 -19.00 -15.25
N LEU A 150 13.12 -18.95 -14.04
CA LEU A 150 13.71 -20.13 -13.39
C LEU A 150 12.64 -21.04 -12.77
N GLY A 151 11.40 -20.55 -12.61
CA GLY A 151 10.28 -21.29 -12.05
C GLY A 151 10.30 -21.40 -10.51
N SER A 152 11.23 -20.76 -9.83
CA SER A 152 11.30 -20.79 -8.35
C SER A 152 12.20 -19.70 -7.79
N ILE A 153 11.95 -19.31 -6.52
CA ILE A 153 12.91 -18.55 -5.71
C ILE A 153 13.42 -19.47 -4.63
N PRO A 154 14.62 -20.03 -4.74
CA PRO A 154 15.20 -20.87 -3.70
C PRO A 154 15.51 -20.07 -2.43
N LEU A 155 15.70 -20.75 -1.30
CA LEU A 155 16.01 -20.10 -0.01
C LEU A 155 17.19 -19.12 -0.14
N GLU A 156 18.24 -19.49 -0.84
CA GLU A 156 19.41 -18.64 -1.06
C GLU A 156 19.06 -17.40 -1.91
N GLY A 157 18.14 -17.57 -2.86
CA GLY A 157 17.59 -16.48 -3.66
C GLY A 157 16.83 -15.49 -2.81
N GLY A 158 15.95 -15.98 -1.92
CA GLY A 158 15.23 -15.17 -0.95
C GLY A 158 16.17 -14.44 0.03
N ALA A 159 17.16 -15.14 0.56
CA ALA A 159 18.18 -14.53 1.43
C ALA A 159 18.97 -13.43 0.70
N LEU A 160 19.34 -13.66 -0.57
CA LEU A 160 19.99 -12.64 -1.41
C LEU A 160 19.09 -11.41 -1.60
N MET A 161 17.79 -11.60 -1.87
CA MET A 161 16.83 -10.50 -2.03
C MET A 161 16.77 -9.65 -0.76
N LEU A 162 16.70 -10.24 0.44
CA LEU A 162 16.71 -9.52 1.72
C LEU A 162 18.02 -8.77 1.96
N ILE A 163 19.17 -9.37 1.65
CA ILE A 163 20.49 -8.72 1.76
C ILE A 163 20.55 -7.50 0.82
N LEU A 164 20.05 -7.64 -0.40
CA LEU A 164 19.99 -6.54 -1.38
C LEU A 164 19.09 -5.41 -0.89
N LEU A 165 17.92 -5.72 -0.31
CA LEU A 165 17.00 -4.72 0.25
C LEU A 165 17.66 -3.92 1.37
N VAL A 166 18.24 -4.61 2.37
CA VAL A 166 18.89 -3.95 3.52
C VAL A 166 20.10 -3.13 3.06
N SER A 167 20.91 -3.69 2.14
CA SER A 167 22.07 -2.99 1.58
C SER A 167 21.64 -1.73 0.82
N TYR A 168 20.56 -1.83 0.05
CA TYR A 168 20.01 -0.70 -0.67
C TYR A 168 19.47 0.38 0.26
N TYR A 169 18.74 0.03 1.31
CA TYR A 169 18.26 0.99 2.31
C TYR A 169 19.43 1.70 3.01
N GLY A 170 20.47 0.96 3.38
CA GLY A 170 21.71 1.52 3.94
C GLY A 170 22.41 2.51 2.98
N TYR A 171 22.54 2.14 1.72
CA TYR A 171 23.09 3.00 0.67
C TYR A 171 22.22 4.25 0.43
N ALA A 172 20.89 4.07 0.33
CA ALA A 172 19.95 5.17 0.13
C ALA A 172 20.02 6.19 1.26
N TYR A 173 20.06 5.71 2.51
CA TYR A 173 20.25 6.57 3.68
C TYR A 173 21.59 7.31 3.66
N ALA A 174 22.69 6.59 3.46
CA ALA A 174 24.04 7.18 3.43
C ALA A 174 24.19 8.25 2.33
N SER A 175 23.62 8.01 1.16
CA SER A 175 23.66 8.93 0.01
C SER A 175 22.75 10.14 0.14
N SER A 176 21.70 10.04 0.98
CA SER A 176 20.69 11.10 1.17
C SER A 176 20.89 11.92 2.43
N ARG A 177 21.72 11.44 3.37
CA ARG A 177 21.96 12.12 4.64
C ARG A 177 22.52 13.53 4.43
N GLY A 178 21.93 14.51 5.10
CA GLY A 178 22.30 15.91 5.01
C GLY A 178 21.82 16.63 3.74
N LYS A 179 20.99 16.00 2.94
CA LYS A 179 20.40 16.58 1.72
C LYS A 179 18.91 16.94 1.89
N GLY A 180 18.33 16.71 3.06
CA GLY A 180 16.96 17.12 3.37
C GLY A 180 16.88 18.61 3.66
N ASP A 181 15.67 19.16 3.57
CA ASP A 181 15.38 20.54 3.88
C ASP A 181 15.73 20.84 5.34
N GLN A 182 16.25 22.06 5.58
CA GLN A 182 16.65 22.53 6.90
C GLN A 182 15.55 23.39 7.55
N GLU A 183 14.52 23.75 6.77
CA GLU A 183 13.39 24.53 7.25
C GLU A 183 12.34 23.62 7.87
N GLU A 184 11.79 24.05 8.98
CA GLU A 184 10.73 23.32 9.66
C GLU A 184 9.48 23.26 8.75
N PRO A 185 8.80 22.11 8.66
CA PRO A 185 7.61 21.98 7.83
C PRO A 185 6.54 22.99 8.25
N GLU A 186 6.20 23.93 7.36
CA GLU A 186 5.30 25.06 7.66
C GLU A 186 3.88 24.63 8.07
N GLU A 187 3.43 23.44 7.67
CA GLU A 187 2.06 22.94 7.90
C GLU A 187 1.97 21.73 8.84
N SER A 188 3.03 21.41 9.58
CA SER A 188 2.97 20.26 10.49
C SER A 188 2.25 20.61 11.80
N TRP A 189 1.16 19.88 12.10
CA TRP A 189 0.52 19.94 13.42
C TRP A 189 1.27 19.14 14.49
N LEU A 190 2.25 18.29 14.08
CA LEU A 190 3.09 17.54 15.01
C LEU A 190 4.17 18.45 15.59
N PRO A 191 4.36 18.41 16.91
CA PRO A 191 5.51 19.08 17.54
C PRO A 191 6.83 18.53 16.99
N ASP A 192 7.87 19.37 16.99
CA ASP A 192 9.22 19.00 16.59
C ASP A 192 9.84 17.98 17.56
N ASN A 193 9.38 16.73 17.48
CA ASN A 193 9.79 15.61 18.32
C ASN A 193 9.77 14.30 17.54
N ILE A 194 10.94 13.65 17.41
CA ILE A 194 11.09 12.40 16.67
C ILE A 194 10.22 11.25 17.24
N PHE A 195 10.04 11.20 18.57
CA PHE A 195 9.21 10.16 19.19
C PHE A 195 7.74 10.33 18.85
N LEU A 196 7.25 11.59 18.84
CA LEU A 196 5.87 11.88 18.44
C LEU A 196 5.65 11.58 16.95
N ALA A 197 6.65 11.89 16.11
CA ALA A 197 6.61 11.56 14.68
C ALA A 197 6.55 10.04 14.45
N LEU A 198 7.37 9.26 15.15
CA LEU A 198 7.33 7.80 15.11
C LEU A 198 6.00 7.24 15.62
N ILE A 199 5.50 7.76 16.75
CA ILE A 199 4.19 7.35 17.30
C ILE A 199 3.07 7.66 16.31
N SER A 200 3.07 8.86 15.71
CA SER A 200 2.08 9.24 14.69
C SER A 200 2.11 8.31 13.48
N THR A 201 3.31 7.96 13.01
CA THR A 201 3.48 7.01 11.89
C THR A 201 2.95 5.61 12.25
N ILE A 202 3.26 5.11 13.45
CA ILE A 202 2.82 3.76 13.89
C ILE A 202 1.29 3.73 14.11
N ILE A 203 0.74 4.73 14.81
CA ILE A 203 -0.71 4.81 15.04
C ILE A 203 -1.43 5.00 13.70
N GLY A 204 -0.93 5.91 12.86
CA GLY A 204 -1.48 6.14 11.53
C GLY A 204 -1.47 4.88 10.66
N GLY A 205 -0.36 4.15 10.64
CA GLY A 205 -0.25 2.86 9.94
C GLY A 205 -1.24 1.82 10.48
N THR A 206 -1.41 1.74 11.80
CA THR A 206 -2.41 0.85 12.42
C THR A 206 -3.84 1.23 12.03
N MET A 207 -4.14 2.54 12.00
CA MET A 207 -5.45 3.05 11.55
C MET A 207 -5.71 2.72 10.08
N ILE A 208 -4.71 2.89 9.22
CA ILE A 208 -4.80 2.53 7.79
C ILE A 208 -5.08 1.05 7.63
N TRP A 209 -4.33 0.19 8.31
CA TRP A 209 -4.54 -1.26 8.26
C TRP A 209 -5.95 -1.66 8.71
N LYS A 210 -6.41 -1.16 9.86
CA LYS A 210 -7.77 -1.43 10.35
C LYS A 210 -8.82 -0.81 9.44
N GLY A 211 -8.57 0.38 8.91
CA GLY A 211 -9.45 1.07 7.97
C GLY A 211 -9.64 0.29 6.68
N ALA A 212 -8.56 -0.29 6.15
CA ALA A 212 -8.61 -1.16 4.96
C ALA A 212 -9.48 -2.40 5.22
N ILE A 213 -9.29 -3.09 6.36
CA ILE A 213 -10.11 -4.25 6.74
C ILE A 213 -11.59 -3.86 6.81
N PHE A 214 -11.94 -2.80 7.55
CA PHE A 214 -13.34 -2.39 7.71
C PHE A 214 -13.99 -1.96 6.39
N LEU A 215 -13.22 -1.28 5.53
CA LEU A 215 -13.73 -0.87 4.23
C LEU A 215 -14.01 -2.09 3.33
N LEU A 216 -13.12 -3.09 3.36
CA LEU A 216 -13.29 -4.33 2.61
C LEU A 216 -14.47 -5.16 3.13
N ASP A 217 -14.54 -5.40 4.43
CA ASP A 217 -15.61 -6.17 5.05
C ASP A 217 -16.97 -5.54 4.74
N GLY A 218 -17.09 -4.23 4.94
CA GLY A 218 -18.32 -3.51 4.64
C GLY A 218 -18.67 -3.47 3.15
N ALA A 219 -17.68 -3.35 2.27
CA ALA A 219 -17.91 -3.38 0.82
C ALA A 219 -18.34 -4.77 0.35
N THR A 220 -17.75 -5.84 0.91
CA THR A 220 -18.15 -7.23 0.63
C THR A 220 -19.59 -7.49 1.09
N GLY A 221 -19.95 -7.13 2.32
CA GLY A 221 -21.32 -7.29 2.82
C GLY A 221 -22.37 -6.49 2.02
N LEU A 222 -22.00 -5.28 1.54
CA LEU A 222 -22.86 -4.53 0.63
C LEU A 222 -23.02 -5.25 -0.72
N ALA A 223 -21.94 -5.80 -1.26
CA ALA A 223 -21.98 -6.53 -2.52
C ALA A 223 -22.89 -7.78 -2.42
N GLU A 224 -22.79 -8.53 -1.34
CA GLU A 224 -23.70 -9.65 -1.04
C GLU A 224 -25.16 -9.18 -0.93
N THR A 225 -25.41 -8.04 -0.24
CA THR A 225 -26.75 -7.45 -0.09
C THR A 225 -27.39 -7.07 -1.44
N TYR A 226 -26.58 -6.64 -2.41
CA TYR A 226 -27.02 -6.27 -3.76
C TYR A 226 -26.89 -7.40 -4.79
N ASP A 227 -26.65 -8.65 -4.35
CA ASP A 227 -26.54 -9.85 -5.19
C ASP A 227 -25.49 -9.69 -6.31
N ILE A 228 -24.35 -9.04 -5.97
CA ILE A 228 -23.19 -8.91 -6.85
C ILE A 228 -22.40 -10.22 -6.80
N ASP A 229 -22.00 -10.73 -7.97
CA ASP A 229 -21.30 -12.01 -8.10
C ASP A 229 -20.04 -12.06 -7.23
N GLU A 230 -19.91 -13.11 -6.39
CA GLU A 230 -18.79 -13.33 -5.48
C GLU A 230 -17.44 -13.36 -6.20
N SER A 231 -17.42 -13.81 -7.46
CA SER A 231 -16.19 -13.83 -8.26
C SER A 231 -15.68 -12.42 -8.57
N ILE A 232 -16.59 -11.46 -8.81
CA ILE A 232 -16.25 -10.05 -9.02
C ILE A 232 -15.75 -9.44 -7.71
N VAL A 233 -16.44 -9.73 -6.60
CA VAL A 233 -16.10 -9.22 -5.27
C VAL A 233 -14.75 -9.76 -4.81
N GLY A 234 -14.56 -11.08 -4.83
CA GLY A 234 -13.35 -11.72 -4.29
C GLY A 234 -12.07 -11.24 -4.98
N LEU A 235 -12.07 -11.27 -6.32
CA LEU A 235 -10.87 -10.86 -7.08
C LEU A 235 -10.58 -9.36 -6.98
N SER A 236 -11.61 -8.48 -7.07
CA SER A 236 -11.40 -7.03 -6.94
C SER A 236 -11.02 -6.62 -5.52
N MET A 237 -11.61 -7.27 -4.51
CA MET A 237 -11.37 -6.93 -3.10
C MET A 237 -9.97 -7.34 -2.63
N VAL A 238 -9.48 -8.52 -3.02
CA VAL A 238 -8.11 -8.93 -2.64
C VAL A 238 -7.07 -8.06 -3.33
N ALA A 239 -7.22 -7.82 -4.65
CA ALA A 239 -6.24 -7.03 -5.41
C ALA A 239 -6.22 -5.54 -5.01
N LEU A 240 -7.40 -4.94 -4.72
CA LEU A 240 -7.49 -3.56 -4.27
C LEU A 240 -7.20 -3.41 -2.78
N GLY A 241 -7.63 -4.41 -1.98
CA GLY A 241 -7.64 -4.31 -0.53
C GLY A 241 -6.27 -4.20 0.09
N THR A 242 -5.32 -4.94 -0.41
CA THR A 242 -3.93 -4.88 0.08
C THR A 242 -3.24 -3.58 -0.35
N SER A 243 -3.61 -2.99 -1.50
CA SER A 243 -3.04 -1.72 -1.97
C SER A 243 -3.79 -0.46 -1.45
N LEU A 244 -4.86 -0.61 -0.65
CA LEU A 244 -5.56 0.53 -0.04
C LEU A 244 -4.69 1.35 0.91
N PRO A 245 -3.82 0.75 1.74
CA PRO A 245 -2.88 1.50 2.56
C PRO A 245 -1.98 2.41 1.74
N GLU A 246 -1.38 1.88 0.68
CA GLU A 246 -0.53 2.64 -0.25
C GLU A 246 -1.30 3.77 -0.91
N LEU A 247 -2.52 3.48 -1.39
CA LEU A 247 -3.38 4.47 -2.02
C LEU A 247 -3.74 5.60 -1.05
N ALA A 248 -4.15 5.28 0.19
CA ALA A 248 -4.53 6.25 1.20
C ALA A 248 -3.37 7.19 1.54
N VAL A 249 -2.18 6.63 1.86
CA VAL A 249 -1.00 7.43 2.18
C VAL A 249 -0.58 8.29 1.00
N THR A 250 -0.50 7.71 -0.19
CA THR A 250 -0.06 8.42 -1.39
C THR A 250 -1.04 9.53 -1.78
N LEU A 251 -2.35 9.29 -1.65
CA LEU A 251 -3.39 10.29 -1.88
C LEU A 251 -3.28 11.46 -0.91
N ILE A 252 -3.13 11.19 0.39
CA ILE A 252 -2.97 12.23 1.41
C ILE A 252 -1.67 13.01 1.19
N ALA A 253 -0.56 12.32 0.91
CA ALA A 253 0.71 12.97 0.61
C ALA A 253 0.59 13.90 -0.60
N ALA A 254 -0.09 13.46 -1.67
CA ALA A 254 -0.38 14.27 -2.84
C ALA A 254 -1.23 15.51 -2.48
N MET A 255 -2.31 15.34 -1.73
CA MET A 255 -3.18 16.44 -1.27
C MET A 255 -2.46 17.45 -0.36
N ARG A 256 -1.39 17.01 0.32
CA ARG A 256 -0.53 17.84 1.19
C ARG A 256 0.69 18.42 0.48
N ASN A 257 0.77 18.31 -0.84
CA ASN A 257 1.95 18.71 -1.63
C ASN A 257 3.26 18.04 -1.15
N GLN A 258 3.16 16.83 -0.61
CA GLN A 258 4.29 16.01 -0.18
C GLN A 258 4.62 14.96 -1.26
N GLY A 259 4.88 15.41 -2.48
CA GLY A 259 5.13 14.56 -3.64
C GLY A 259 6.28 13.57 -3.40
N GLY A 260 7.34 14.00 -2.69
CA GLY A 260 8.44 13.12 -2.31
C GLY A 260 7.98 11.92 -1.48
N VAL A 261 7.08 12.11 -0.49
CA VAL A 261 6.50 10.99 0.27
C VAL A 261 5.64 10.12 -0.62
N ALA A 262 4.80 10.72 -1.49
CA ALA A 262 3.91 10.01 -2.39
C ALA A 262 4.66 9.09 -3.37
N VAL A 263 5.61 9.66 -4.13
CA VAL A 263 6.42 8.89 -5.10
C VAL A 263 7.33 7.89 -4.38
N GLY A 264 7.92 8.30 -3.25
CA GLY A 264 8.75 7.43 -2.43
C GLY A 264 7.99 6.21 -1.94
N ASN A 265 6.76 6.37 -1.43
CA ASN A 265 5.91 5.27 -1.00
C ASN A 265 5.68 4.25 -2.13
N VAL A 266 5.28 4.71 -3.33
CA VAL A 266 5.03 3.81 -4.47
C VAL A 266 6.27 3.05 -4.92
N LEU A 267 7.39 3.75 -5.13
CA LEU A 267 8.64 3.10 -5.56
C LEU A 267 9.18 2.16 -4.49
N GLY A 268 9.08 2.59 -3.22
CA GLY A 268 9.52 1.82 -2.06
C GLY A 268 8.69 0.56 -1.86
N SER A 269 7.36 0.64 -1.94
CA SER A 269 6.46 -0.52 -1.86
C SER A 269 6.76 -1.53 -2.97
N ASN A 270 7.03 -1.09 -4.19
CA ASN A 270 7.39 -2.01 -5.28
C ASN A 270 8.71 -2.77 -5.00
N VAL A 271 9.72 -2.08 -4.49
CA VAL A 271 10.98 -2.73 -4.09
C VAL A 271 10.77 -3.63 -2.87
N MET A 272 9.99 -3.17 -1.87
CA MET A 272 9.66 -3.95 -0.67
C MET A 272 8.86 -5.20 -1.01
N ASN A 273 7.88 -5.11 -1.91
CA ASN A 273 7.08 -6.25 -2.35
C ASN A 273 7.96 -7.31 -3.03
N ILE A 274 8.83 -6.90 -3.92
CA ILE A 274 9.72 -7.84 -4.62
C ILE A 274 10.81 -8.37 -3.67
N LEU A 275 11.66 -7.51 -3.14
CA LEU A 275 12.84 -7.94 -2.40
C LEU A 275 12.52 -8.34 -0.95
N GLY A 276 11.58 -7.63 -0.30
CA GLY A 276 11.22 -7.86 1.09
C GLY A 276 10.21 -8.99 1.25
N ILE A 277 9.05 -8.90 0.60
CA ILE A 277 7.97 -9.88 0.78
C ILE A 277 8.36 -11.23 0.17
N LEU A 278 8.70 -11.29 -1.12
CA LEU A 278 9.09 -12.56 -1.74
C LEU A 278 10.38 -13.11 -1.16
N GLY A 279 11.33 -12.24 -0.78
CA GLY A 279 12.52 -12.66 -0.07
C GLY A 279 12.22 -13.32 1.26
N THR A 280 11.33 -12.72 2.07
CA THR A 280 10.90 -13.28 3.36
C THR A 280 10.09 -14.56 3.17
N ALA A 281 9.15 -14.57 2.24
CA ALA A 281 8.33 -15.73 1.89
C ALA A 281 9.20 -16.93 1.49
N SER A 282 10.19 -16.70 0.61
CA SER A 282 11.11 -17.75 0.19
C SER A 282 12.00 -18.29 1.33
N VAL A 283 12.48 -17.41 2.23
CA VAL A 283 13.27 -17.86 3.39
C VAL A 283 12.42 -18.66 4.37
N ILE A 284 11.19 -18.24 4.65
CA ILE A 284 10.29 -18.93 5.59
C ILE A 284 9.77 -20.24 4.99
N GLY A 285 9.41 -20.23 3.69
CA GLY A 285 8.93 -21.41 2.96
C GLY A 285 10.02 -22.41 2.57
N ASN A 286 11.30 -22.11 2.88
CA ASN A 286 12.45 -22.90 2.42
C ASN A 286 12.53 -23.02 0.88
N GLY A 287 12.20 -21.94 0.19
CA GLY A 287 11.99 -21.79 -1.23
C GLY A 287 10.50 -21.68 -1.57
N ILE A 288 10.17 -21.02 -2.67
CA ILE A 288 8.82 -20.94 -3.23
C ILE A 288 8.86 -21.30 -4.71
N GLU A 289 7.84 -22.03 -5.16
CA GLU A 289 7.70 -22.37 -6.57
C GLU A 289 6.89 -21.30 -7.30
N ILE A 290 7.24 -21.05 -8.57
CA ILE A 290 6.57 -20.07 -9.41
C ILE A 290 5.93 -20.78 -10.57
N ALA A 291 4.61 -20.76 -10.66
CA ALA A 291 3.88 -21.36 -11.75
C ALA A 291 4.26 -20.72 -13.11
N SER A 292 4.38 -21.52 -14.14
CA SER A 292 4.80 -21.09 -15.48
C SER A 292 3.87 -20.06 -16.12
N GLU A 293 2.62 -19.96 -15.65
CA GLU A 293 1.61 -18.99 -16.09
C GLU A 293 2.05 -17.55 -15.85
N PHE A 294 2.73 -17.28 -14.73
CA PHE A 294 3.27 -15.95 -14.43
C PHE A 294 4.33 -15.47 -15.43
N ALA A 295 5.08 -16.40 -16.05
CA ALA A 295 6.06 -16.09 -17.10
C ALA A 295 5.40 -15.68 -18.42
N GLY A 296 4.15 -16.12 -18.66
CA GLY A 296 3.43 -15.86 -19.90
C GLY A 296 2.86 -14.45 -20.02
N ARG A 297 2.23 -13.95 -18.97
CA ARG A 297 1.46 -12.68 -19.02
C ARG A 297 1.89 -11.71 -17.91
N ASP A 298 1.79 -12.13 -16.65
CA ASP A 298 1.77 -11.21 -15.53
C ASP A 298 3.11 -10.50 -15.32
N ILE A 299 4.22 -11.21 -15.48
CA ILE A 299 5.55 -10.59 -15.40
C ILE A 299 5.77 -9.52 -16.48
N TRP A 300 5.19 -9.68 -17.68
CA TRP A 300 5.30 -8.68 -18.73
C TRP A 300 4.54 -7.40 -18.41
N VAL A 301 3.40 -7.50 -17.72
CA VAL A 301 2.66 -6.32 -17.25
C VAL A 301 3.50 -5.58 -16.20
N VAL A 302 4.12 -6.29 -15.26
CA VAL A 302 5.03 -5.68 -14.26
C VAL A 302 6.23 -5.01 -14.93
N ILE A 303 6.87 -5.68 -15.90
CA ILE A 303 8.02 -5.12 -16.64
C ILE A 303 7.62 -3.85 -17.40
N LEU A 304 6.49 -3.88 -18.11
CA LEU A 304 6.04 -2.76 -18.93
C LEU A 304 5.65 -1.56 -18.06
N THR A 305 4.89 -1.78 -16.98
CA THR A 305 4.43 -0.69 -16.11
C THR A 305 5.57 -0.09 -15.31
N SER A 306 6.38 -0.92 -14.64
CA SER A 306 7.55 -0.47 -13.87
C SER A 306 8.61 0.16 -14.78
N GLY A 307 8.87 -0.46 -15.94
CA GLY A 307 9.82 0.04 -16.91
C GLY A 307 9.43 1.39 -17.52
N LEU A 308 8.15 1.57 -17.86
CA LEU A 308 7.65 2.82 -18.41
C LEU A 308 7.80 3.97 -17.40
N VAL A 309 7.34 3.76 -16.17
CA VAL A 309 7.44 4.78 -15.11
C VAL A 309 8.89 5.07 -14.76
N ALA A 310 9.72 4.04 -14.62
CA ALA A 310 11.13 4.23 -14.34
C ALA A 310 11.84 5.00 -15.48
N ALA A 311 11.52 4.72 -16.75
CA ALA A 311 12.06 5.47 -17.89
C ALA A 311 11.66 6.94 -17.86
N MET A 312 10.40 7.27 -17.48
CA MET A 312 9.96 8.66 -17.31
C MET A 312 10.72 9.37 -16.19
N LEU A 313 10.87 8.72 -15.04
CA LEU A 313 11.59 9.26 -13.88
C LEU A 313 13.10 9.41 -14.12
N LEU A 314 13.71 8.54 -14.93
CA LEU A 314 15.12 8.65 -15.33
C LEU A 314 15.39 9.79 -16.30
N ASP A 315 14.43 10.12 -17.15
CA ASP A 315 14.50 11.22 -18.12
C ASP A 315 13.97 12.55 -17.55
N ASP A 316 13.76 12.64 -16.23
CA ASP A 316 13.15 13.77 -15.51
C ASP A 316 11.84 14.27 -16.15
N ARG A 317 11.06 13.36 -16.72
CA ARG A 317 9.75 13.68 -17.28
C ARG A 317 8.72 13.73 -16.18
N GLU A 318 7.97 14.79 -16.16
CA GLU A 318 6.83 14.93 -15.29
C GLU A 318 5.76 13.88 -15.59
N ILE A 319 5.32 13.16 -14.55
CA ILE A 319 4.13 12.32 -14.64
C ILE A 319 2.92 13.22 -14.34
N GLY A 320 2.54 14.01 -15.33
CA GLY A 320 1.45 14.97 -15.18
C GLY A 320 0.05 14.33 -15.15
N PRO A 321 -1.02 15.12 -14.88
CA PRO A 321 -2.38 14.60 -14.68
C PRO A 321 -2.93 13.76 -15.84
N ARG A 322 -2.56 14.09 -17.09
CA ARG A 322 -3.00 13.31 -18.27
C ARG A 322 -2.36 11.93 -18.31
N VAL A 323 -1.09 11.82 -17.96
CA VAL A 323 -0.38 10.55 -17.85
C VAL A 323 -0.96 9.73 -16.70
N GLY A 324 -1.18 10.36 -15.54
CA GLY A 324 -1.84 9.73 -14.40
C GLY A 324 -3.23 9.18 -14.76
N ALA A 325 -4.06 9.94 -15.45
CA ALA A 325 -5.37 9.47 -15.91
C ALA A 325 -5.26 8.29 -16.90
N THR A 326 -4.26 8.30 -17.78
CA THR A 326 -4.00 7.16 -18.68
C THR A 326 -3.58 5.91 -17.91
N MET A 327 -2.73 6.07 -16.88
CA MET A 327 -2.30 4.96 -16.03
C MET A 327 -3.49 4.35 -15.28
N VAL A 328 -4.31 5.16 -14.63
CA VAL A 328 -5.52 4.69 -13.91
C VAL A 328 -6.49 3.99 -14.87
N THR A 329 -6.75 4.59 -16.04
CA THR A 329 -7.63 3.97 -17.05
C THR A 329 -7.06 2.64 -17.55
N GLY A 330 -5.74 2.58 -17.77
CA GLY A 330 -5.04 1.36 -18.15
C GLY A 330 -5.14 0.26 -17.09
N TYR A 331 -5.05 0.63 -15.80
CA TYR A 331 -5.26 -0.30 -14.70
C TYR A 331 -6.69 -0.87 -14.69
N LEU A 332 -7.69 0.00 -14.81
CA LEU A 332 -9.09 -0.44 -14.86
C LEU A 332 -9.37 -1.34 -16.07
N ALA A 333 -8.80 -1.03 -17.23
CA ALA A 333 -8.89 -1.86 -18.42
C ALA A 333 -8.18 -3.22 -18.22
N TYR A 334 -7.03 -3.24 -17.57
CA TYR A 334 -6.32 -4.48 -17.23
C TYR A 334 -7.13 -5.35 -16.27
N MET A 335 -7.70 -4.74 -15.22
CA MET A 335 -8.60 -5.46 -14.31
C MET A 335 -9.81 -6.00 -15.05
N ALA A 336 -10.49 -5.20 -15.86
CA ALA A 336 -11.63 -5.66 -16.66
C ALA A 336 -11.24 -6.83 -17.59
N PHE A 337 -10.06 -6.79 -18.19
CA PHE A 337 -9.54 -7.89 -19.02
C PHE A 337 -9.32 -9.18 -18.22
N LEU A 338 -8.80 -9.08 -16.99
CA LEU A 338 -8.60 -10.24 -16.10
C LEU A 338 -9.91 -10.91 -15.70
N TYR A 339 -11.01 -10.14 -15.61
CA TYR A 339 -12.32 -10.64 -15.19
C TYR A 339 -13.20 -11.14 -16.34
N LEU A 340 -13.03 -10.60 -17.54
CA LEU A 340 -13.87 -10.89 -18.68
C LEU A 340 -13.25 -11.90 -19.67
N GLY A 341 -11.95 -12.18 -19.55
CA GLY A 341 -11.17 -13.08 -20.39
C GLY A 341 -10.85 -14.38 -19.72
#